data_42aeaff9d85f354792b5c9bde6ee4328
#
_entry.id   42aeaff9d85f354792b5c9bde6ee4328
#
_cell.length_a   1.000
_cell.length_b   1.000
_cell.length_c   1.000
_cell.angle_alpha   90.00
_cell.angle_beta   90.00
_cell.angle_gamma   90.00
#
_symmetry.space_group_name_H-M   'P 1'
#
loop_
_entity.id
_entity.type
_entity.pdbx_description
1 polymer ?
#
loop_
_entity_poly.entity_id
_entity_poly.type
_entity_poly.pdbx_seq_one_letter_code
_entity_poly.pdbx_strand_id
1 'polypeptide(L)'
;MASWLTVLSVLGIYLARMVELRAKRDTLPGRVWETRTLRWFVLTGTLMLAGALGEFCWRQPEWNPMTFALGWACGLASFALRRSAIAALGKFWSLHVEIRESHEFVRGGPFRWMRHPTY
;
A
#
# COMPACT_ATOMS: atom_id res chain seq x y z
N MET A 1 -22.96 -2.26 -16.26
CA MET A 1 -22.83 -1.22 -15.18
C MET A 1 -21.96 -1.66 -14.03
N ALA A 2 -22.10 -2.87 -13.54
CA ALA A 2 -21.32 -3.36 -12.38
C ALA A 2 -19.81 -3.49 -12.62
N SER A 3 -19.38 -3.77 -13.85
CA SER A 3 -17.96 -3.85 -14.21
C SER A 3 -17.21 -2.52 -14.04
N TRP A 4 -17.86 -1.40 -14.33
CA TRP A 4 -17.28 -0.07 -14.15
C TRP A 4 -17.08 0.29 -12.70
N LEU A 5 -17.96 -0.21 -11.81
CA LEU A 5 -17.82 -0.01 -10.37
C LEU A 5 -16.52 -0.66 -9.86
N THR A 6 -16.21 -1.86 -10.33
CA THR A 6 -14.96 -2.55 -10.00
C THR A 6 -13.73 -1.76 -10.47
N VAL A 7 -13.73 -1.31 -11.73
CA VAL A 7 -12.62 -0.53 -12.30
C VAL A 7 -12.41 0.77 -11.51
N LEU A 8 -13.48 1.52 -11.26
CA LEU A 8 -13.42 2.77 -10.49
C LEU A 8 -12.93 2.55 -9.06
N SER A 9 -13.36 1.45 -8.41
CA SER A 9 -12.92 1.09 -7.07
C SER A 9 -11.41 0.81 -7.04
N VAL A 10 -10.91 0.00 -7.97
CA VAL A 10 -9.49 -0.35 -8.06
C VAL A 10 -8.64 0.90 -8.35
N LEU A 11 -9.06 1.73 -9.30
CA LEU A 11 -8.37 3.00 -9.59
C LEU A 11 -8.39 3.95 -8.39
N GLY A 12 -9.52 4.05 -7.69
CA GLY A 12 -9.65 4.89 -6.50
C GLY A 12 -8.70 4.44 -5.38
N ILE A 13 -8.62 3.13 -5.12
CA ILE A 13 -7.68 2.56 -4.15
C ILE A 13 -6.23 2.85 -4.56
N TYR A 14 -5.91 2.66 -5.84
CA TYR A 14 -4.57 2.92 -6.35
C TYR A 14 -4.19 4.40 -6.21
N LEU A 15 -5.07 5.33 -6.58
CA LEU A 15 -4.84 6.76 -6.42
C LEU A 15 -4.68 7.16 -4.95
N ALA A 16 -5.50 6.62 -4.06
CA ALA A 16 -5.37 6.84 -2.63
C ALA A 16 -3.98 6.38 -2.12
N ARG A 17 -3.48 5.26 -2.63
CA ARG A 17 -2.12 4.77 -2.34
C ARG A 17 -1.04 5.71 -2.86
N MET A 18 -1.18 6.25 -4.06
CA MET A 18 -0.22 7.20 -4.62
C MET A 18 -0.17 8.51 -3.80
N VAL A 19 -1.32 8.99 -3.36
CA VAL A 19 -1.40 10.16 -2.46
C VAL A 19 -0.73 9.86 -1.12
N GLU A 20 -0.98 8.69 -0.54
CA GLU A 20 -0.34 8.27 0.71
C GLU A 20 1.19 8.20 0.61
N LEU A 21 1.72 7.72 -0.52
CA LEU A 21 3.17 7.67 -0.77
C LEU A 21 3.80 9.07 -0.87
N ARG A 22 3.04 10.06 -1.32
CA ARG A 22 3.52 11.44 -1.46
C ARG A 22 3.31 12.29 -0.22
N ALA A 23 2.53 11.83 0.76
CA ALA A 23 2.25 12.57 1.97
C ALA A 23 3.54 12.80 2.76
N LYS A 24 3.86 14.08 3.03
CA LYS A 24 4.95 14.44 3.93
C LYS A 24 4.60 14.00 5.35
N ARG A 25 5.57 13.44 6.06
CA ARG A 25 5.44 13.04 7.46
C ARG A 25 6.61 13.58 8.25
N ASP A 26 6.34 13.97 9.48
CA ASP A 26 7.38 14.37 10.43
C ASP A 26 8.14 13.12 10.88
N THR A 27 9.24 12.85 10.20
CA THR A 27 10.11 11.72 10.48
C THR A 27 11.51 12.22 10.83
N LEU A 28 12.23 11.44 11.62
CA LEU A 28 13.62 11.76 11.96
C LEU A 28 14.47 11.79 10.69
N PRO A 29 15.45 12.73 10.64
CA PRO A 29 16.40 12.75 9.54
C PRO A 29 17.20 11.45 9.50
N GLY A 30 17.44 10.93 8.29
CA GLY A 30 18.20 9.73 8.05
C GLY A 30 18.88 9.77 6.70
N ARG A 31 19.96 9.02 6.54
CA ARG A 31 20.66 8.90 5.26
C ARG A 31 19.92 7.89 4.37
N VAL A 32 19.45 8.37 3.24
CA VAL A 32 18.81 7.52 2.23
C VAL A 32 19.88 6.74 1.48
N TRP A 33 19.86 5.40 1.59
CA TRP A 33 20.80 4.52 0.92
C TRP A 33 20.33 4.07 -0.45
N GLU A 34 19.01 3.93 -0.61
CA GLU A 34 18.42 3.35 -1.81
C GLU A 34 17.13 4.09 -2.20
N THR A 35 17.11 4.68 -3.39
CA THR A 35 15.95 5.37 -3.95
C THR A 35 15.35 4.65 -5.16
N ARG A 36 16.15 3.77 -5.80
CA ARG A 36 15.74 3.09 -7.04
C ARG A 36 14.70 2.02 -6.77
N THR A 37 14.80 1.31 -5.64
CA THR A 37 13.88 0.24 -5.26
C THR A 37 12.43 0.72 -5.21
N LEU A 38 12.18 1.88 -4.62
CA LEU A 38 10.82 2.45 -4.59
C LEU A 38 10.30 2.76 -6.00
N ARG A 39 11.15 3.30 -6.88
CA ARG A 39 10.76 3.59 -8.28
C ARG A 39 10.41 2.33 -9.05
N TRP A 40 11.23 1.30 -8.91
CA TRP A 40 10.97 0.00 -9.54
C TRP A 40 9.70 -0.65 -8.99
N PHE A 41 9.50 -0.58 -7.68
CA PHE A 41 8.29 -1.09 -7.04
C PHE A 41 7.02 -0.40 -7.55
N VAL A 42 7.04 0.94 -7.65
CA VAL A 42 5.91 1.71 -8.20
C VAL A 42 5.70 1.40 -9.68
N LEU A 43 6.77 1.32 -10.47
CA LEU A 43 6.69 1.01 -11.90
C LEU A 43 6.09 -0.38 -12.14
N THR A 44 6.64 -1.40 -11.51
CA THR A 44 6.14 -2.79 -11.65
C THR A 44 4.71 -2.92 -11.16
N GLY A 45 4.37 -2.31 -10.01
CA GLY A 45 3.00 -2.30 -9.50
C GLY A 45 2.02 -1.62 -10.45
N THR A 46 2.42 -0.51 -11.07
CA THR A 46 1.61 0.18 -12.08
C THR A 46 1.41 -0.67 -13.33
N LEU A 47 2.46 -1.32 -13.83
CA LEU A 47 2.37 -2.20 -14.99
C LEU A 47 1.48 -3.42 -14.72
N MET A 48 1.61 -4.03 -13.55
CA MET A 48 0.74 -5.14 -13.13
C MET A 48 -0.72 -4.71 -13.04
N LEU A 49 -0.99 -3.54 -12.47
CA LEU A 49 -2.35 -2.99 -12.39
C LEU A 49 -2.92 -2.71 -13.79
N ALA A 50 -2.13 -2.07 -14.66
CA ALA A 50 -2.56 -1.80 -16.04
C ALA A 50 -2.86 -3.09 -16.80
N GLY A 51 -2.02 -4.11 -16.66
CA GLY A 51 -2.24 -5.44 -17.24
C GLY A 51 -3.51 -6.10 -16.72
N ALA A 52 -3.71 -6.10 -15.40
CA ALA A 52 -4.91 -6.68 -14.79
C ALA A 52 -6.20 -5.96 -15.21
N LEU A 53 -6.18 -4.62 -15.27
CA LEU A 53 -7.32 -3.85 -15.74
C LEU A 53 -7.57 -4.06 -17.24
N GLY A 54 -6.52 -4.15 -18.05
CA GLY A 54 -6.61 -4.46 -19.48
C GLY A 54 -7.25 -5.83 -19.71
N GLU A 55 -6.79 -6.86 -18.97
CA GLU A 55 -7.38 -8.19 -19.03
C GLU A 55 -8.84 -8.21 -18.56
N PHE A 56 -9.14 -7.51 -17.49
CA PHE A 56 -10.51 -7.38 -16.99
C PHE A 56 -11.44 -6.74 -18.03
N CYS A 57 -10.99 -5.66 -18.68
CA CYS A 57 -11.75 -4.99 -19.72
C CYS A 57 -11.91 -5.85 -21.00
N TRP A 58 -10.90 -6.67 -21.33
CA TRP A 58 -10.94 -7.58 -22.47
C TRP A 58 -11.90 -8.74 -22.23
N ARG A 59 -11.77 -9.42 -21.09
CA ARG A 59 -12.57 -10.62 -20.75
C ARG A 59 -13.99 -10.29 -20.34
N GLN A 60 -14.24 -9.07 -19.83
CA GLN A 60 -15.54 -8.62 -19.31
C GLN A 60 -16.25 -9.69 -18.44
N PRO A 61 -15.58 -10.18 -17.36
CA PRO A 61 -16.13 -11.23 -16.54
C PRO A 61 -17.47 -10.82 -15.92
N GLU A 62 -18.31 -11.79 -15.65
CA GLU A 62 -19.55 -11.57 -14.94
C GLU A 62 -19.28 -10.98 -13.55
N TRP A 63 -20.05 -9.96 -13.20
CA TRP A 63 -19.91 -9.31 -11.91
C TRP A 63 -20.43 -10.20 -10.78
N ASN A 64 -19.57 -10.49 -9.81
CA ASN A 64 -19.92 -11.27 -8.65
C ASN A 64 -19.87 -10.41 -7.39
N PRO A 65 -21.00 -10.15 -6.69
CA PRO A 65 -21.04 -9.29 -5.53
C PRO A 65 -20.24 -9.83 -4.35
N MET A 66 -20.13 -11.15 -4.22
CA MET A 66 -19.38 -11.77 -3.13
C MET A 66 -17.87 -11.53 -3.27
N THR A 67 -17.33 -11.76 -4.47
CA THR A 67 -15.90 -11.48 -4.72
C THR A 67 -15.58 -9.99 -4.61
N PHE A 68 -16.49 -9.13 -5.04
CA PHE A 68 -16.36 -7.68 -4.89
C PHE A 68 -16.32 -7.27 -3.41
N ALA A 69 -17.27 -7.78 -2.59
CA ALA A 69 -17.32 -7.50 -1.16
C ALA A 69 -16.08 -8.02 -0.42
N LEU A 70 -15.63 -9.24 -0.75
CA LEU A 70 -14.43 -9.83 -0.18
C LEU A 70 -13.18 -9.00 -0.53
N GLY A 71 -13.05 -8.55 -1.78
CA GLY A 71 -11.97 -7.67 -2.23
C GLY A 71 -11.92 -6.37 -1.43
N TRP A 72 -13.07 -5.74 -1.22
CA TRP A 72 -13.17 -4.55 -0.39
C TRP A 72 -12.82 -4.81 1.07
N ALA A 73 -13.31 -5.90 1.66
CA ALA A 73 -13.00 -6.28 3.04
C ALA A 73 -11.50 -6.49 3.23
N CYS A 74 -10.84 -7.22 2.33
CA CYS A 74 -9.39 -7.42 2.35
C CYS A 74 -8.62 -6.11 2.15
N GLY A 75 -9.08 -5.25 1.24
CA GLY A 75 -8.48 -3.93 0.99
C GLY A 75 -8.54 -3.02 2.21
N LEU A 76 -9.69 -2.94 2.86
CA LEU A 76 -9.87 -2.15 4.09
C LEU A 76 -9.05 -2.70 5.25
N ALA A 77 -9.01 -4.03 5.44
CA ALA A 77 -8.19 -4.67 6.46
C ALA A 77 -6.69 -4.38 6.24
N SER A 78 -6.21 -4.52 5.00
CA SER A 78 -4.83 -4.18 4.64
C SER A 78 -4.50 -2.71 4.89
N PHE A 79 -5.43 -1.81 4.55
CA PHE A 79 -5.27 -0.38 4.79
C PHE A 79 -5.20 -0.06 6.28
N ALA A 80 -6.11 -0.63 7.09
CA ALA A 80 -6.12 -0.44 8.54
C ALA A 80 -4.84 -0.98 9.20
N LEU A 81 -4.40 -2.19 8.80
CA LEU A 81 -3.16 -2.79 9.29
C LEU A 81 -1.95 -1.90 8.98
N ARG A 82 -1.84 -1.43 7.74
CA ARG A 82 -0.75 -0.54 7.33
C ARG A 82 -0.78 0.78 8.09
N ARG A 83 -1.95 1.40 8.24
CA ARG A 83 -2.07 2.65 9.00
C ARG A 83 -1.67 2.48 10.46
N SER A 84 -2.07 1.39 11.09
CA SER A 84 -1.69 1.10 12.46
C SER A 84 -0.19 0.82 12.60
N ALA A 85 0.43 0.15 11.62
CA ALA A 85 1.88 -0.06 11.59
C ALA A 85 2.65 1.26 11.43
N ILE A 86 2.21 2.12 10.52
CA ILE A 86 2.82 3.45 10.33
C ILE A 86 2.67 4.32 11.58
N ALA A 87 1.50 4.28 12.23
CA ALA A 87 1.26 4.99 13.48
C ALA A 87 2.16 4.47 14.61
N ALA A 88 2.36 3.16 14.70
CA ALA A 88 3.25 2.55 15.69
C ALA A 88 4.73 2.91 15.46
N LEU A 89 5.17 3.01 14.21
CA LEU A 89 6.52 3.45 13.86
C LEU A 89 6.72 4.97 14.08
N GLY A 90 5.66 5.77 13.90
CA GLY A 90 5.70 7.21 14.07
C GLY A 90 6.88 7.86 13.34
N LYS A 91 7.76 8.53 14.10
CA LYS A 91 8.96 9.21 13.60
C LYS A 91 10.00 8.30 12.94
N PHE A 92 9.94 7.00 13.18
CA PHE A 92 10.87 6.01 12.59
C PHE A 92 10.40 5.47 11.25
N TRP A 93 9.19 5.82 10.81
CA TRP A 93 8.67 5.33 9.55
C TRP A 93 9.41 5.95 8.36
N SER A 94 9.76 5.14 7.36
CA SER A 94 10.40 5.58 6.11
C SER A 94 9.87 4.79 4.90
N LEU A 95 9.83 5.45 3.73
CA LEU A 95 9.57 4.84 2.43
C LEU A 95 10.83 4.27 1.79
N HIS A 96 11.98 4.75 2.21
CA HIS A 96 13.27 4.36 1.67
C HIS A 96 14.04 3.52 2.68
N VAL A 97 15.05 2.81 2.22
CA VAL A 97 16.01 2.15 3.11
C VAL A 97 16.89 3.23 3.75
N GLU A 98 16.62 3.51 5.01
CA GLU A 98 17.34 4.51 5.80
C GLU A 98 17.84 3.89 7.10
N ILE A 99 19.08 4.26 7.48
CA ILE A 99 19.61 4.02 8.81
C ILE A 99 19.45 5.33 9.59
N ARG A 100 18.65 5.28 10.64
CA ARG A 100 18.37 6.45 11.48
C ARG A 100 19.21 6.41 12.74
N GLU A 101 19.68 7.60 13.15
CA GLU A 101 20.33 7.75 14.44
C GLU A 101 19.33 7.46 15.56
N SER A 102 19.79 6.77 16.61
CA SER A 102 18.97 6.42 17.77
C SER A 102 17.73 5.56 17.44
N HIS A 103 17.87 4.62 16.48
CA HIS A 103 16.80 3.71 16.11
C HIS A 103 16.41 2.80 17.29
N GLU A 104 15.20 2.98 17.81
CA GLU A 104 14.65 2.15 18.87
C GLU A 104 13.79 1.01 18.27
N PHE A 105 13.79 -0.13 18.94
CA PHE A 105 13.03 -1.29 18.49
C PHE A 105 11.54 -1.12 18.84
N VAL A 106 10.71 -0.87 17.82
CA VAL A 106 9.27 -0.71 18.00
C VAL A 106 8.60 -2.07 18.21
N ARG A 107 7.98 -2.26 19.38
CA ARG A 107 7.24 -3.47 19.75
C ARG A 107 5.73 -3.25 19.90
N GLY A 108 5.24 -2.04 19.65
CA GLY A 108 3.84 -1.67 19.80
C GLY A 108 2.99 -1.96 18.56
N GLY A 109 1.66 -1.96 18.72
CA GLY A 109 0.72 -2.14 17.61
C GLY A 109 0.90 -3.48 16.89
N PRO A 110 0.84 -3.51 15.54
CA PRO A 110 0.96 -4.74 14.74
C PRO A 110 2.31 -5.45 14.90
N PHE A 111 3.39 -4.74 15.30
CA PHE A 111 4.72 -5.31 15.53
C PHE A 111 4.78 -6.28 16.72
N ARG A 112 3.73 -6.32 17.53
CA ARG A 112 3.58 -7.30 18.60
C ARG A 112 3.31 -8.71 18.05
N TRP A 113 2.68 -8.80 16.87
CA TRP A 113 2.19 -10.06 16.30
C TRP A 113 2.97 -10.48 15.05
N MET A 114 3.52 -9.52 14.31
CA MET A 114 4.26 -9.78 13.08
C MET A 114 5.44 -8.81 12.94
N ARG A 115 6.54 -9.31 12.37
CA ARG A 115 7.77 -8.52 12.20
C ARG A 115 7.69 -7.47 11.10
N HIS A 116 6.89 -7.72 10.08
CA HIS A 116 6.79 -6.87 8.88
C HIS A 116 5.33 -6.62 8.47
N PRO A 117 4.57 -5.84 9.26
CA PRO A 117 3.15 -5.62 8.98
C PRO A 117 2.86 -4.70 7.78
N THR A 118 3.89 -4.15 7.16
CA THR A 118 3.77 -3.21 6.03
C THR A 118 4.06 -3.83 4.66
N TYR A 119 4.46 -5.09 4.63
CA TYR A 119 4.65 -5.84 3.38
C TYR A 119 3.39 -6.57 2.96
#